data_22a08af9e0684dc5bafa3bf5395ef07d
#
_entry.id   22a08af9e0684dc5bafa3bf5395ef07d
#
_cell.length_a   1.000
_cell.length_b   1.000
_cell.length_c   1.000
_cell.angle_alpha   90.00
_cell.angle_beta   90.00
_cell.angle_gamma   90.00
#
_symmetry.space_group_name_H-M   'P 1'
#
loop_
_entity.id
_entity.type
_entity.pdbx_description
1 polymer ?
#
loop_
_entity_poly.entity_id
_entity_poly.type
_entity_poly.pdbx_seq_one_letter_code
_entity_poly.pdbx_strand_id
1 'polypeptide(L)'
;MSPAPLAGRLALVTGASRGIGLAVAVALEAAGAHVVRLARSLPDAATERRTDLRCDVADPAAVERVVGRVLAERGVPDIVVNNAGIFFIKRIEEIATPEFTRAIAVNLTGAFLVARAVVPHFRQRGAGHLVTIGSVSDHVAYSGSTAYAASKYGLRGMHEVLRVDLARTGVRTTLVSPGPVDTEMWDPVDPDSKPGFTKRRDMLRAEDVAAAVLYAVTQPAHVDVTEVRLMPTVYTPRG
;
A
#
# COMPACT_ATOMS: atom_id res chain seq x y z
N MET A 1 17.79 27.28 2.60
CA MET A 1 16.93 26.25 1.96
C MET A 1 16.04 25.68 3.06
N SER A 2 14.73 25.60 2.84
CA SER A 2 13.85 24.95 3.81
C SER A 2 14.21 23.46 3.91
N PRO A 3 14.15 22.85 5.11
CA PRO A 3 14.42 21.43 5.26
C PRO A 3 13.45 20.60 4.41
N ALA A 4 13.91 19.43 3.96
CA ALA A 4 13.06 18.50 3.21
C ALA A 4 11.82 18.12 4.06
N PRO A 5 10.61 18.01 3.46
CA PRO A 5 9.34 17.95 4.21
C PRO A 5 9.23 16.73 5.13
N LEU A 6 9.99 15.67 4.88
CA LEU A 6 10.04 14.45 5.70
C LEU A 6 11.40 14.22 6.35
N ALA A 7 12.25 15.28 6.48
CA ALA A 7 13.53 15.16 7.16
C ALA A 7 13.36 14.63 8.59
N GLY A 8 14.13 13.58 8.95
CA GLY A 8 14.08 12.93 10.26
C GLY A 8 12.88 12.01 10.48
N ARG A 9 12.02 11.80 9.48
CA ARG A 9 10.90 10.86 9.57
C ARG A 9 11.32 9.45 9.18
N LEU A 10 10.72 8.47 9.83
CA LEU A 10 10.85 7.04 9.50
C LEU A 10 9.58 6.57 8.78
N ALA A 11 9.74 6.01 7.59
CA ALA A 11 8.65 5.42 6.82
C ALA A 11 8.87 3.91 6.63
N LEU A 12 7.80 3.12 6.70
CA LEU A 12 7.79 1.68 6.40
C LEU A 12 6.85 1.44 5.23
N VAL A 13 7.34 0.79 4.16
CA VAL A 13 6.56 0.52 2.94
C VAL A 13 6.59 -0.97 2.62
N THR A 14 5.42 -1.61 2.56
CA THR A 14 5.29 -3.01 2.18
C THR A 14 5.14 -3.20 0.67
N GLY A 15 5.66 -4.31 0.12
CA GLY A 15 5.63 -4.56 -1.33
C GLY A 15 6.50 -3.59 -2.12
N ALA A 16 7.59 -3.09 -1.53
CA ALA A 16 8.40 -2.00 -2.05
C ALA A 16 9.56 -2.42 -2.97
N SER A 17 9.51 -3.63 -3.53
CA SER A 17 10.55 -4.09 -4.49
C SER A 17 10.33 -3.59 -5.92
N ARG A 18 9.09 -3.23 -6.28
CA ARG A 18 8.70 -2.78 -7.63
C ARG A 18 7.38 -2.00 -7.61
N GLY A 19 6.98 -1.49 -8.78
CA GLY A 19 5.68 -0.85 -9.02
C GLY A 19 5.39 0.30 -8.04
N ILE A 20 4.14 0.41 -7.60
CA ILE A 20 3.67 1.49 -6.71
C ILE A 20 4.50 1.58 -5.43
N GLY A 21 4.76 0.43 -4.77
CA GLY A 21 5.51 0.43 -3.52
C GLY A 21 6.94 0.94 -3.65
N LEU A 22 7.62 0.64 -4.75
CA LEU A 22 8.94 1.19 -5.05
C LEU A 22 8.86 2.69 -5.32
N ALA A 23 7.92 3.14 -6.15
CA ALA A 23 7.74 4.57 -6.46
C ALA A 23 7.44 5.38 -5.19
N VAL A 24 6.57 4.86 -4.31
CA VAL A 24 6.28 5.47 -3.00
C VAL A 24 7.54 5.55 -2.13
N ALA A 25 8.30 4.45 -2.04
CA ALA A 25 9.53 4.42 -1.25
C ALA A 25 10.55 5.47 -1.75
N VAL A 26 10.74 5.56 -3.07
CA VAL A 26 11.63 6.55 -3.70
C VAL A 26 11.15 7.98 -3.44
N ALA A 27 9.85 8.25 -3.54
CA ALA A 27 9.30 9.58 -3.30
C ALA A 27 9.46 10.01 -1.82
N LEU A 28 9.25 9.11 -0.87
CA LEU A 28 9.44 9.39 0.55
C LEU A 28 10.93 9.60 0.90
N GLU A 29 11.83 8.81 0.31
CA GLU A 29 13.29 8.97 0.48
C GLU A 29 13.76 10.32 -0.09
N ALA A 30 13.30 10.68 -1.29
CA ALA A 30 13.59 11.97 -1.91
C ALA A 30 13.05 13.16 -1.09
N ALA A 31 11.92 12.98 -0.39
CA ALA A 31 11.38 13.96 0.54
C ALA A 31 12.10 14.02 1.90
N GLY A 32 13.16 13.23 2.11
CA GLY A 32 14.04 13.26 3.27
C GLY A 32 13.76 12.22 4.35
N ALA A 33 12.80 11.31 4.16
CA ALA A 33 12.55 10.23 5.11
C ALA A 33 13.63 9.15 5.07
N HIS A 34 13.87 8.47 6.21
CA HIS A 34 14.49 7.16 6.19
C HIS A 34 13.41 6.12 5.85
N VAL A 35 13.61 5.32 4.80
CA VAL A 35 12.60 4.38 4.31
C VAL A 35 13.00 2.94 4.58
N VAL A 36 12.17 2.22 5.33
CA VAL A 36 12.25 0.76 5.47
C VAL A 36 11.36 0.13 4.41
N ARG A 37 11.96 -0.62 3.49
CA ARG A 37 11.26 -1.33 2.43
C ARG A 37 11.12 -2.80 2.78
N LEU A 38 9.88 -3.30 2.75
CA LEU A 38 9.58 -4.71 3.00
C LEU A 38 9.11 -5.38 1.71
N ALA A 39 9.74 -6.47 1.30
CA ALA A 39 9.26 -7.34 0.23
C ALA A 39 9.91 -8.73 0.30
N ARG A 40 9.30 -9.72 -0.35
CA ARG A 40 9.81 -11.10 -0.39
C ARG A 40 11.12 -11.24 -1.16
N SER A 41 11.32 -10.39 -2.17
CA SER A 41 12.47 -10.44 -3.09
C SER A 41 13.60 -9.47 -2.73
N LEU A 42 13.44 -8.66 -1.69
CA LEU A 42 14.51 -7.78 -1.22
C LEU A 42 15.50 -8.58 -0.37
N PRO A 43 16.82 -8.45 -0.61
CA PRO A 43 17.82 -8.87 0.36
C PRO A 43 17.82 -7.91 1.55
N ASP A 44 18.29 -8.37 2.72
CA ASP A 44 18.55 -7.46 3.82
C ASP A 44 19.74 -6.57 3.45
N ALA A 45 19.51 -5.27 3.40
CA ALA A 45 20.52 -4.27 3.05
C ALA A 45 20.19 -2.92 3.70
N ALA A 46 21.18 -2.09 3.92
CA ALA A 46 20.97 -0.75 4.46
C ALA A 46 21.91 0.27 3.79
N THR A 47 21.38 1.47 3.61
CA THR A 47 22.11 2.67 3.24
C THR A 47 21.83 3.76 4.28
N GLU A 48 22.38 4.96 4.08
CA GLU A 48 22.13 6.09 4.98
C GLU A 48 20.63 6.40 5.16
N ARG A 49 19.83 6.32 4.09
CA ARG A 49 18.40 6.69 4.10
C ARG A 49 17.44 5.55 3.82
N ARG A 50 17.94 4.32 3.68
CA ARG A 50 17.11 3.18 3.32
C ARG A 50 17.54 1.93 4.06
N THR A 51 16.56 1.13 4.45
CA THR A 51 16.75 -0.22 4.99
C THR A 51 15.84 -1.17 4.23
N ASP A 52 16.40 -2.18 3.60
CA ASP A 52 15.67 -3.22 2.88
C ASP A 52 15.62 -4.47 3.75
N LEU A 53 14.43 -5.04 3.92
CA LEU A 53 14.25 -6.25 4.73
C LEU A 53 13.36 -7.24 3.99
N ARG A 54 13.78 -8.49 4.00
CA ARG A 54 12.97 -9.58 3.44
C ARG A 54 11.79 -9.90 4.34
N CYS A 55 10.57 -9.77 3.81
CA CYS A 55 9.34 -10.07 4.53
C CYS A 55 8.25 -10.56 3.58
N ASP A 56 7.65 -11.72 3.86
CA ASP A 56 6.36 -12.09 3.28
C ASP A 56 5.26 -11.60 4.24
N VAL A 57 4.48 -10.62 3.81
CA VAL A 57 3.40 -10.05 4.63
C VAL A 57 2.27 -11.04 4.94
N ALA A 58 2.17 -12.13 4.19
CA ALA A 58 1.19 -13.18 4.45
C ALA A 58 1.66 -14.22 5.50
N ASP A 59 2.90 -14.11 5.99
CA ASP A 59 3.43 -14.93 7.07
C ASP A 59 3.43 -14.11 8.38
N PRO A 60 2.53 -14.44 9.36
CA PRO A 60 2.42 -13.73 10.62
C PRO A 60 3.75 -13.67 11.40
N ALA A 61 4.50 -14.77 11.42
CA ALA A 61 5.76 -14.84 12.14
C ALA A 61 6.84 -13.97 11.48
N ALA A 62 6.86 -13.90 10.13
CA ALA A 62 7.75 -13.00 9.41
C ALA A 62 7.42 -11.52 9.70
N VAL A 63 6.14 -11.15 9.69
CA VAL A 63 5.72 -9.77 10.00
C VAL A 63 6.09 -9.39 11.41
N GLU A 64 5.75 -10.23 12.40
CA GLU A 64 6.07 -9.98 13.81
C GLU A 64 7.58 -9.80 14.02
N ARG A 65 8.39 -10.70 13.49
CA ARG A 65 9.86 -10.64 13.59
C ARG A 65 10.41 -9.38 12.92
N VAL A 66 9.99 -9.09 11.68
CA VAL A 66 10.60 -8.00 10.89
C VAL A 66 10.12 -6.63 11.39
N VAL A 67 8.83 -6.46 11.68
CA VAL A 67 8.32 -5.19 12.25
C VAL A 67 8.88 -5.00 13.66
N GLY A 68 8.96 -6.05 14.49
CA GLY A 68 9.59 -5.99 15.81
C GLY A 68 11.07 -5.55 15.74
N ARG A 69 11.82 -6.07 14.75
CA ARG A 69 13.18 -5.61 14.47
C ARG A 69 13.23 -4.12 14.11
N VAL A 70 12.34 -3.64 13.25
CA VAL A 70 12.27 -2.21 12.88
C VAL A 70 12.01 -1.35 14.12
N LEU A 71 11.03 -1.75 14.94
CA LEU A 71 10.70 -1.04 16.19
C LEU A 71 11.87 -0.97 17.17
N ALA A 72 12.63 -2.05 17.29
CA ALA A 72 13.79 -2.14 18.20
C ALA A 72 15.02 -1.35 17.69
N GLU A 73 15.32 -1.44 16.39
CA GLU A 73 16.55 -0.88 15.81
C GLU A 73 16.38 0.57 15.31
N ARG A 74 15.17 0.96 14.90
CA ARG A 74 14.88 2.26 14.26
C ARG A 74 13.84 3.09 15.00
N GLY A 75 13.11 2.46 15.91
CA GLY A 75 11.98 3.10 16.60
C GLY A 75 10.66 2.98 15.86
N VAL A 76 9.66 3.66 16.37
CA VAL A 76 8.29 3.64 15.82
C VAL A 76 8.26 4.43 14.52
N PRO A 77 7.84 3.85 13.39
CA PRO A 77 7.67 4.59 12.14
C PRO A 77 6.73 5.79 12.30
N ASP A 78 6.97 6.87 11.55
CA ASP A 78 6.03 7.98 11.45
C ASP A 78 4.96 7.70 10.41
N ILE A 79 5.34 6.97 9.34
CA ILE A 79 4.48 6.65 8.20
C ILE A 79 4.58 5.15 7.94
N VAL A 80 3.44 4.50 7.80
CA VAL A 80 3.36 3.10 7.35
C VAL A 80 2.48 3.03 6.11
N VAL A 81 3.01 2.46 5.02
CA VAL A 81 2.30 2.29 3.76
C VAL A 81 2.04 0.80 3.51
N ASN A 82 0.80 0.38 3.74
CA ASN A 82 0.30 -0.93 3.37
C ASN A 82 0.01 -0.97 1.87
N ASN A 83 1.00 -1.44 1.08
CA ASN A 83 0.92 -1.51 -0.37
C ASN A 83 1.02 -2.93 -0.92
N ALA A 84 1.66 -3.86 -0.20
CA ALA A 84 1.83 -5.23 -0.69
C ALA A 84 0.52 -5.83 -1.21
N GLY A 85 0.56 -6.39 -2.42
CA GLY A 85 -0.62 -6.97 -3.04
C GLY A 85 -0.27 -7.86 -4.23
N ILE A 86 -1.21 -8.74 -4.57
CA ILE A 86 -1.21 -9.57 -5.77
C ILE A 86 -2.53 -9.38 -6.51
N PHE A 87 -2.49 -9.60 -7.81
CA PHE A 87 -3.62 -9.43 -8.71
C PHE A 87 -3.61 -10.51 -9.78
N PHE A 88 -4.78 -11.02 -10.10
CA PHE A 88 -5.03 -11.86 -11.27
C PHE A 88 -6.49 -11.71 -11.72
N ILE A 89 -6.77 -12.05 -12.96
CA ILE A 89 -8.10 -12.06 -13.53
C ILE A 89 -8.43 -13.49 -13.95
N LYS A 90 -9.43 -14.07 -13.32
CA LYS A 90 -9.97 -15.42 -13.60
C LYS A 90 -11.47 -15.44 -13.31
N ARG A 91 -12.24 -16.22 -14.08
CA ARG A 91 -13.64 -16.50 -13.76
C ARG A 91 -13.68 -17.31 -12.47
N ILE A 92 -14.80 -17.22 -11.73
CA ILE A 92 -14.90 -17.86 -10.41
C ILE A 92 -14.64 -19.37 -10.45
N GLU A 93 -15.10 -20.04 -11.50
CA GLU A 93 -14.90 -21.48 -11.72
C GLU A 93 -13.46 -21.88 -12.04
N GLU A 94 -12.62 -20.92 -12.44
CA GLU A 94 -11.21 -21.11 -12.77
C GLU A 94 -10.27 -20.82 -11.60
N ILE A 95 -10.80 -20.23 -10.52
CA ILE A 95 -10.01 -19.88 -9.35
C ILE A 95 -9.83 -21.10 -8.45
N ALA A 96 -8.60 -21.60 -8.32
CA ALA A 96 -8.31 -22.61 -7.32
C ALA A 96 -8.40 -22.01 -5.90
N THR A 97 -8.93 -22.79 -4.94
CA THR A 97 -9.04 -22.34 -3.54
C THR A 97 -7.73 -21.77 -2.97
N PRO A 98 -6.53 -22.36 -3.23
CA PRO A 98 -5.27 -21.77 -2.77
C PRO A 98 -4.97 -20.39 -3.36
N GLU A 99 -5.37 -20.11 -4.62
CA GLU A 99 -5.19 -18.80 -5.25
C GLU A 99 -6.05 -17.73 -4.57
N PHE A 100 -7.33 -18.06 -4.31
CA PHE A 100 -8.23 -17.19 -3.55
C PHE A 100 -7.68 -16.91 -2.15
N THR A 101 -7.32 -17.96 -1.42
CA THR A 101 -6.75 -17.85 -0.06
C THR A 101 -5.48 -17.00 -0.07
N ARG A 102 -4.60 -17.17 -1.09
CA ARG A 102 -3.39 -16.37 -1.22
C ARG A 102 -3.68 -14.89 -1.48
N ALA A 103 -4.70 -14.57 -2.29
CA ALA A 103 -5.10 -13.19 -2.52
C ALA A 103 -5.58 -12.51 -1.21
N ILE A 104 -6.41 -13.19 -0.44
CA ILE A 104 -6.85 -12.69 0.89
C ILE A 104 -5.66 -12.56 1.84
N ALA A 105 -4.80 -13.58 1.92
CA ALA A 105 -3.65 -13.57 2.81
C ALA A 105 -2.68 -12.42 2.53
N VAL A 106 -2.40 -12.11 1.26
CA VAL A 106 -1.47 -11.03 0.91
C VAL A 106 -2.14 -9.66 1.01
N ASN A 107 -3.32 -9.49 0.35
CA ASN A 107 -3.91 -8.17 0.15
C ASN A 107 -4.65 -7.63 1.38
N LEU A 108 -5.18 -8.51 2.22
CA LEU A 108 -5.97 -8.15 3.39
C LEU A 108 -5.28 -8.55 4.69
N THR A 109 -5.01 -9.85 4.89
CA THR A 109 -4.41 -10.30 6.15
C THR A 109 -3.03 -9.69 6.38
N GLY A 110 -2.22 -9.57 5.34
CA GLY A 110 -0.90 -8.92 5.43
C GLY A 110 -0.98 -7.47 5.91
N ALA A 111 -1.90 -6.69 5.35
CA ALA A 111 -2.15 -5.32 5.79
C ALA A 111 -2.64 -5.24 7.24
N PHE A 112 -3.51 -6.18 7.65
CA PHE A 112 -3.95 -6.32 9.05
C PHE A 112 -2.77 -6.62 9.98
N LEU A 113 -1.90 -7.56 9.64
CA LEU A 113 -0.76 -7.94 10.48
C LEU A 113 0.20 -6.77 10.71
N VAL A 114 0.51 -6.02 9.66
CA VAL A 114 1.37 -4.83 9.76
C VAL A 114 0.69 -3.74 10.59
N ALA A 115 -0.60 -3.43 10.34
CA ALA A 115 -1.35 -2.46 11.12
C ALA A 115 -1.41 -2.87 12.60
N ARG A 116 -1.71 -4.13 12.90
CA ARG A 116 -1.74 -4.68 14.27
C ARG A 116 -0.41 -4.50 15.00
N ALA A 117 0.71 -4.64 14.30
CA ALA A 117 2.03 -4.50 14.90
C ALA A 117 2.41 -3.05 15.19
N VAL A 118 1.90 -2.05 14.44
CA VAL A 118 2.34 -0.64 14.58
C VAL A 118 1.31 0.27 15.27
N VAL A 119 0.01 0.00 15.13
CA VAL A 119 -1.06 0.86 15.66
C VAL A 119 -0.99 1.07 17.18
N PRO A 120 -0.67 0.06 18.02
CA PRO A 120 -0.50 0.28 19.46
C PRO A 120 0.55 1.34 19.78
N HIS A 121 1.67 1.35 19.05
CA HIS A 121 2.76 2.31 19.23
C HIS A 121 2.36 3.71 18.72
N PHE A 122 1.57 3.81 17.65
CA PHE A 122 1.00 5.06 17.17
C PHE A 122 0.07 5.68 18.23
N ARG A 123 -0.83 4.87 18.80
CA ARG A 123 -1.73 5.31 19.88
C ARG A 123 -0.95 5.80 21.11
N GLN A 124 0.07 5.04 21.53
CA GLN A 124 0.88 5.41 22.68
C GLN A 124 1.62 6.72 22.45
N ARG A 125 2.15 6.93 21.23
CA ARG A 125 2.85 8.18 20.85
C ARG A 125 1.90 9.35 20.61
N GLY A 126 0.62 9.09 20.36
CA GLY A 126 -0.36 10.11 19.96
C GLY A 126 -0.09 10.69 18.57
N ALA A 127 0.63 9.96 17.72
CA ALA A 127 0.99 10.39 16.36
C ALA A 127 1.36 9.19 15.48
N GLY A 128 1.09 9.32 14.20
CA GLY A 128 1.41 8.32 13.16
C GLY A 128 0.54 8.51 11.94
N HIS A 129 0.93 7.93 10.81
CA HIS A 129 0.13 7.97 9.61
C HIS A 129 0.10 6.59 8.95
N LEU A 130 -1.06 5.95 8.93
CA LEU A 130 -1.28 4.69 8.24
C LEU A 130 -1.89 4.96 6.86
N VAL A 131 -1.14 4.70 5.80
CA VAL A 131 -1.60 4.77 4.42
C VAL A 131 -1.90 3.37 3.92
N THR A 132 -3.06 3.18 3.31
CA THR A 132 -3.47 1.90 2.71
C THR A 132 -3.64 2.09 1.21
N ILE A 133 -2.94 1.29 0.40
CA ILE A 133 -3.14 1.28 -1.05
C ILE A 133 -4.28 0.31 -1.38
N GLY A 134 -5.45 0.89 -1.60
CA GLY A 134 -6.67 0.21 -2.03
C GLY A 134 -6.66 -0.11 -3.53
N SER A 135 -7.78 0.09 -4.17
CA SER A 135 -7.98 -0.03 -5.62
C SER A 135 -9.36 0.49 -5.96
N VAL A 136 -9.58 0.96 -7.19
CA VAL A 136 -10.95 1.16 -7.70
C VAL A 136 -11.81 -0.10 -7.55
N SER A 137 -11.22 -1.30 -7.49
CA SER A 137 -11.90 -2.56 -7.23
C SER A 137 -12.40 -2.73 -5.79
N ASP A 138 -12.22 -1.74 -4.92
CA ASP A 138 -12.85 -1.66 -3.59
C ASP A 138 -14.17 -0.89 -3.60
N HIS A 139 -14.59 -0.40 -4.78
CA HIS A 139 -15.84 0.33 -5.03
C HIS A 139 -16.63 -0.23 -6.21
N VAL A 140 -15.95 -0.75 -7.24
CA VAL A 140 -16.55 -1.18 -8.49
C VAL A 140 -16.17 -2.63 -8.77
N ALA A 141 -17.15 -3.43 -9.14
CA ALA A 141 -16.94 -4.82 -9.54
C ALA A 141 -16.50 -4.91 -11.00
N TYR A 142 -15.55 -5.81 -11.28
CA TYR A 142 -15.07 -6.12 -12.62
C TYR A 142 -15.16 -7.63 -12.86
N SER A 143 -15.54 -8.02 -14.07
CA SER A 143 -15.60 -9.43 -14.45
C SER A 143 -14.24 -10.11 -14.27
N GLY A 144 -14.22 -11.29 -13.65
CA GLY A 144 -13.00 -12.06 -13.39
C GLY A 144 -12.16 -11.57 -12.21
N SER A 145 -12.60 -10.57 -11.45
CA SER A 145 -11.83 -10.03 -10.33
C SER A 145 -12.30 -10.51 -8.96
N THR A 146 -13.02 -11.63 -8.87
CA THR A 146 -13.66 -12.11 -7.62
C THR A 146 -12.70 -12.13 -6.42
N ALA A 147 -11.55 -12.77 -6.55
CA ALA A 147 -10.59 -12.89 -5.44
C ALA A 147 -9.95 -11.53 -5.10
N TYR A 148 -9.60 -10.75 -6.12
CA TYR A 148 -9.00 -9.43 -5.94
C TYR A 148 -10.00 -8.45 -5.34
N ALA A 149 -11.21 -8.34 -5.89
CA ALA A 149 -12.26 -7.48 -5.38
C ALA A 149 -12.61 -7.84 -3.94
N ALA A 150 -12.85 -9.12 -3.62
CA ALA A 150 -13.11 -9.56 -2.24
C ALA A 150 -12.02 -9.08 -1.27
N SER A 151 -10.74 -9.20 -1.66
CA SER A 151 -9.64 -8.74 -0.83
C SER A 151 -9.61 -7.21 -0.67
N LYS A 152 -9.92 -6.45 -1.73
CA LYS A 152 -9.86 -4.97 -1.71
C LYS A 152 -11.08 -4.34 -1.01
N TYR A 153 -12.29 -4.90 -1.19
CA TYR A 153 -13.44 -4.51 -0.37
C TYR A 153 -13.22 -4.77 1.11
N GLY A 154 -12.67 -5.96 1.46
CA GLY A 154 -12.29 -6.27 2.83
C GLY A 154 -11.24 -5.33 3.40
N LEU A 155 -10.21 -4.99 2.59
CA LEU A 155 -9.16 -4.05 2.97
C LEU A 155 -9.72 -2.63 3.20
N ARG A 156 -10.64 -2.16 2.34
CA ARG A 156 -11.35 -0.90 2.53
C ARG A 156 -12.14 -0.91 3.82
N GLY A 157 -12.99 -1.95 4.04
CA GLY A 157 -13.79 -2.06 5.26
C GLY A 157 -12.93 -2.05 6.53
N MET A 158 -11.82 -2.80 6.53
CA MET A 158 -10.84 -2.76 7.62
C MET A 158 -10.26 -1.35 7.83
N HIS A 159 -9.87 -0.66 6.75
CA HIS A 159 -9.32 0.70 6.82
C HIS A 159 -10.33 1.69 7.40
N GLU A 160 -11.59 1.63 6.97
CA GLU A 160 -12.67 2.52 7.45
C GLU A 160 -12.93 2.34 8.96
N VAL A 161 -12.94 1.09 9.44
CA VAL A 161 -13.06 0.82 10.89
C VAL A 161 -11.85 1.34 11.65
N LEU A 162 -10.62 1.10 11.15
CA LEU A 162 -9.41 1.64 11.78
C LEU A 162 -9.43 3.17 11.87
N ARG A 163 -9.94 3.86 10.86
CA ARG A 163 -10.10 5.32 10.88
C ARG A 163 -11.02 5.78 12.01
N VAL A 164 -12.13 5.07 12.24
CA VAL A 164 -13.05 5.36 13.35
C VAL A 164 -12.38 5.07 14.69
N ASP A 165 -11.72 3.93 14.83
CA ASP A 165 -11.04 3.50 16.06
C ASP A 165 -9.87 4.41 16.45
N LEU A 166 -9.25 5.08 15.48
CA LEU A 166 -8.12 5.98 15.66
C LEU A 166 -8.54 7.47 15.75
N ALA A 167 -9.83 7.76 15.62
CA ALA A 167 -10.33 9.12 15.74
C ALA A 167 -9.93 9.73 17.10
N ARG A 168 -9.49 10.99 17.10
CA ARG A 168 -9.04 11.76 18.27
C ARG A 168 -7.79 11.22 18.98
N THR A 169 -7.08 10.26 18.38
CA THR A 169 -5.82 9.73 18.95
C THR A 169 -4.57 10.45 18.43
N GLY A 170 -4.71 11.40 17.50
CA GLY A 170 -3.59 12.05 16.80
C GLY A 170 -3.01 11.20 15.66
N VAL A 171 -3.52 9.99 15.44
CA VAL A 171 -3.12 9.11 14.33
C VAL A 171 -3.98 9.39 13.11
N ARG A 172 -3.34 9.61 11.97
CA ARG A 172 -4.01 9.83 10.67
C ARG A 172 -4.10 8.53 9.86
N THR A 173 -5.12 8.44 9.01
CA THR A 173 -5.29 7.31 8.10
C THR A 173 -5.68 7.78 6.72
N THR A 174 -5.02 7.29 5.67
CA THR A 174 -5.33 7.61 4.28
C THR A 174 -5.56 6.35 3.48
N LEU A 175 -6.70 6.26 2.79
CA LEU A 175 -6.94 5.24 1.76
C LEU A 175 -6.64 5.86 0.38
N VAL A 176 -5.69 5.27 -0.35
CA VAL A 176 -5.40 5.66 -1.74
C VAL A 176 -5.91 4.56 -2.65
N SER A 177 -6.94 4.83 -3.45
CA SER A 177 -7.60 3.86 -4.34
C SER A 177 -7.36 4.22 -5.81
N PRO A 178 -6.26 3.71 -6.40
CA PRO A 178 -5.97 3.94 -7.80
C PRO A 178 -6.80 3.06 -8.73
N GLY A 179 -7.09 3.59 -9.92
CA GLY A 179 -7.48 2.83 -11.10
C GLY A 179 -6.32 2.00 -11.66
N PRO A 180 -6.36 1.60 -12.93
CA PRO A 180 -5.26 0.88 -13.56
C PRO A 180 -3.95 1.68 -13.51
N VAL A 181 -2.89 1.06 -12.99
CA VAL A 181 -1.54 1.62 -12.90
C VAL A 181 -0.59 0.73 -13.69
N ASP A 182 0.17 1.31 -14.62
CA ASP A 182 1.15 0.58 -15.43
C ASP A 182 2.29 0.07 -14.55
N THR A 183 2.24 -1.20 -14.25
CA THR A 183 3.23 -1.94 -13.44
C THR A 183 3.31 -3.36 -13.95
N GLU A 184 4.35 -4.09 -13.53
CA GLU A 184 4.56 -5.50 -13.86
C GLU A 184 3.43 -6.41 -13.32
N MET A 185 2.54 -5.89 -12.49
CA MET A 185 1.35 -6.60 -12.02
C MET A 185 0.40 -6.97 -13.18
N TRP A 186 0.44 -6.22 -14.28
CA TRP A 186 -0.34 -6.47 -15.49
C TRP A 186 0.30 -7.45 -16.48
N ASP A 187 1.58 -7.84 -16.31
CA ASP A 187 2.28 -8.72 -17.27
C ASP A 187 1.53 -10.04 -17.53
N PRO A 188 0.99 -10.75 -16.50
CA PRO A 188 0.25 -11.99 -16.75
C PRO A 188 -1.11 -11.78 -17.45
N VAL A 189 -1.65 -10.55 -17.41
CA VAL A 189 -2.94 -10.20 -18.02
C VAL A 189 -2.77 -9.77 -19.47
N ASP A 190 -1.66 -9.10 -19.80
CA ASP A 190 -1.38 -8.49 -21.11
C ASP A 190 -2.55 -7.62 -21.60
N PRO A 191 -2.80 -6.46 -20.96
CA PRO A 191 -3.96 -5.62 -21.27
C PRO A 191 -3.90 -5.02 -22.69
N ASP A 192 -2.69 -4.92 -23.27
CA ASP A 192 -2.51 -4.34 -24.59
C ASP A 192 -3.02 -5.26 -25.72
N SER A 193 -3.02 -6.58 -25.50
CA SER A 193 -3.56 -7.56 -26.45
C SER A 193 -5.06 -7.79 -26.30
N LYS A 194 -5.69 -7.36 -25.18
CA LYS A 194 -7.08 -7.70 -24.86
C LYS A 194 -8.04 -6.56 -25.14
N PRO A 195 -9.16 -6.80 -25.86
CA PRO A 195 -10.23 -5.82 -26.02
C PRO A 195 -10.86 -5.45 -24.67
N GLY A 196 -11.20 -4.18 -24.53
CA GLY A 196 -11.94 -3.70 -23.35
C GLY A 196 -11.09 -3.43 -22.11
N PHE A 197 -9.79 -3.69 -22.14
CA PHE A 197 -8.87 -3.26 -21.09
C PHE A 197 -8.31 -1.87 -21.41
N THR A 198 -8.06 -1.09 -20.36
CA THR A 198 -7.24 0.13 -20.47
C THR A 198 -5.84 -0.28 -20.92
N LYS A 199 -5.35 0.33 -22.00
CA LYS A 199 -4.00 0.04 -22.50
C LYS A 199 -2.96 0.61 -21.55
N ARG A 200 -1.78 -0.02 -21.47
CA ARG A 200 -0.70 0.42 -20.54
C ARG A 200 -0.36 1.89 -20.72
N ARG A 201 -0.25 2.37 -21.97
CA ARG A 201 0.04 3.78 -22.29
C ARG A 201 -0.99 4.76 -21.72
N ASP A 202 -2.21 4.29 -21.45
CA ASP A 202 -3.35 5.07 -20.97
C ASP A 202 -3.60 4.88 -19.47
N MET A 203 -2.82 4.03 -18.79
CA MET A 203 -2.88 3.81 -17.35
C MET A 203 -2.20 4.95 -16.57
N LEU A 204 -2.49 5.04 -15.28
CA LEU A 204 -1.69 5.83 -14.34
C LEU A 204 -0.27 5.27 -14.29
N ARG A 205 0.70 6.12 -13.96
CA ARG A 205 2.05 5.69 -13.60
C ARG A 205 2.15 5.44 -12.09
N ALA A 206 3.10 4.64 -11.69
CA ALA A 206 3.36 4.38 -10.27
C ALA A 206 3.69 5.68 -9.50
N GLU A 207 4.34 6.63 -10.17
CA GLU A 207 4.70 7.95 -9.64
C GLU A 207 3.48 8.82 -9.37
N ASP A 208 2.37 8.67 -10.12
CA ASP A 208 1.14 9.41 -9.88
C ASP A 208 0.51 8.99 -8.53
N VAL A 209 0.58 7.69 -8.21
CA VAL A 209 0.13 7.16 -6.91
C VAL A 209 1.09 7.60 -5.79
N ALA A 210 2.40 7.57 -6.05
CA ALA A 210 3.40 8.02 -5.09
C ALA A 210 3.24 9.51 -4.75
N ALA A 211 2.91 10.36 -5.74
CA ALA A 211 2.62 11.77 -5.52
C ALA A 211 1.39 11.99 -4.62
N ALA A 212 0.34 11.18 -4.78
CA ALA A 212 -0.84 11.23 -3.91
C ALA A 212 -0.53 10.82 -2.46
N VAL A 213 0.28 9.76 -2.29
CA VAL A 213 0.77 9.37 -0.96
C VAL A 213 1.60 10.48 -0.33
N LEU A 214 2.56 11.03 -1.08
CA LEU A 214 3.41 12.13 -0.59
C LEU A 214 2.58 13.34 -0.20
N TYR A 215 1.60 13.74 -1.03
CA TYR A 215 0.66 14.80 -0.70
C TYR A 215 -0.03 14.55 0.65
N ALA A 216 -0.58 13.35 0.85
CA ALA A 216 -1.32 13.03 2.08
C ALA A 216 -0.42 13.09 3.33
N VAL A 217 0.78 12.53 3.25
CA VAL A 217 1.65 12.42 4.44
C VAL A 217 2.37 13.72 4.80
N THR A 218 2.48 14.66 3.85
CA THR A 218 3.13 15.98 4.08
C THR A 218 2.16 17.05 4.57
N GLN A 219 0.86 16.75 4.67
CA GLN A 219 -0.09 17.73 5.22
C GLN A 219 0.19 18.06 6.69
N PRO A 220 -0.15 19.25 7.16
CA PRO A 220 -0.05 19.62 8.57
C PRO A 220 -0.79 18.63 9.48
N ALA A 221 -0.35 18.49 10.72
CA ALA A 221 -0.86 17.47 11.65
C ALA A 221 -2.38 17.54 11.92
N HIS A 222 -2.99 18.71 11.77
CA HIS A 222 -4.44 18.90 11.94
C HIS A 222 -5.26 18.56 10.69
N VAL A 223 -4.60 18.21 9.56
CA VAL A 223 -5.26 17.85 8.30
C VAL A 223 -5.14 16.33 8.12
N ASP A 224 -6.27 15.66 8.01
CA ASP A 224 -6.36 14.24 7.68
C ASP A 224 -6.93 14.07 6.25
N VAL A 225 -6.11 13.64 5.32
CA VAL A 225 -6.54 13.29 3.97
C VAL A 225 -7.09 11.88 4.01
N THR A 226 -8.38 11.72 4.19
CA THR A 226 -8.99 10.44 4.50
C THR A 226 -9.04 9.47 3.32
N GLU A 227 -9.27 9.98 2.11
CA GLU A 227 -9.34 9.19 0.88
C GLU A 227 -8.81 9.99 -0.32
N VAL A 228 -8.05 9.32 -1.20
CA VAL A 228 -7.65 9.83 -2.51
C VAL A 228 -7.95 8.77 -3.56
N ARG A 229 -8.79 9.12 -4.55
CA ARG A 229 -9.07 8.25 -5.69
C ARG A 229 -8.45 8.84 -6.94
N LEU A 230 -7.67 8.03 -7.65
CA LEU A 230 -6.95 8.41 -8.87
C LEU A 230 -7.44 7.55 -10.03
N MET A 231 -7.79 8.17 -11.15
CA MET A 231 -8.23 7.48 -12.35
C MET A 231 -7.49 8.02 -13.57
N PRO A 232 -7.15 7.16 -14.55
CA PRO A 232 -6.75 7.66 -15.86
C PRO A 232 -7.87 8.50 -16.47
N THR A 233 -7.53 9.60 -17.13
CA THR A 233 -8.54 10.52 -17.74
C THR A 233 -9.38 9.87 -18.82
N VAL A 234 -8.84 8.85 -19.47
CA VAL A 234 -9.53 8.06 -20.52
C VAL A 234 -10.36 6.90 -19.96
N TYR A 235 -10.33 6.71 -18.64
CA TYR A 235 -11.07 5.61 -18.00
C TYR A 235 -12.57 5.92 -17.99
N THR A 236 -13.35 5.06 -18.65
CA THR A 236 -14.82 5.09 -18.57
C THR A 236 -15.26 3.98 -17.63
N PRO A 237 -15.86 4.28 -16.46
CA PRO A 237 -16.48 3.25 -15.65
C PRO A 237 -17.53 2.52 -16.48
N ARG A 238 -17.41 1.20 -16.60
CA ARG A 238 -18.49 0.40 -17.16
C ARG A 238 -19.51 0.20 -16.05
N GLY A 239 -20.68 0.81 -16.21
CA GLY A 239 -21.85 0.52 -15.40
C GLY A 239 -22.32 -0.91 -15.58
#